data_3652b3375d48a427a689d2d57d4fcc0b
#
_entry.id   3652b3375d48a427a689d2d57d4fcc0b
#
_cell.length_a   1.000
_cell.length_b   1.000
_cell.length_c   1.000
_cell.angle_alpha   90.00
_cell.angle_beta   90.00
_cell.angle_gamma   90.00
#
_symmetry.space_group_name_H-M   'P 1'
#
loop_
_entity.id
_entity.type
_entity.pdbx_description
1 polymer ?
#
loop_
_entity_poly.entity_id
_entity_poly.type
_entity_poly.pdbx_seq_one_letter_code
_entity_poly.pdbx_strand_id
1 'polypeptide(L)'
;MVEGRPFPWGILRERMGKLAQNYQGPFLVEGVGGWRVPLDSSLGIREWAQELSLPVVVVARNSLGTLNHTLLTVDSIRQSNLTLLGVVLNDTSPKPDDSSITNPALLEQLTRLPVLSLPYQSTQLPSLPAWLTPL
;
A
#
# COMPACT_ATOMS: atom_id res chain seq x y z
N MET A 1 -19.98 -4.97 3.10
CA MET A 1 -20.66 -5.62 4.26
C MET A 1 -20.98 -7.04 3.84
N VAL A 2 -20.11 -7.95 4.10
CA VAL A 2 -20.38 -9.36 3.95
C VAL A 2 -20.99 -9.80 5.29
N GLU A 3 -22.22 -10.35 5.28
CA GLU A 3 -22.92 -10.94 6.42
C GLU A 3 -23.58 -10.02 7.47
N GLY A 4 -23.72 -8.72 7.24
CA GLY A 4 -24.48 -7.83 8.16
C GLY A 4 -23.92 -7.68 9.58
N ARG A 5 -22.73 -8.20 9.86
CA ARG A 5 -22.08 -8.06 11.16
C ARG A 5 -21.23 -6.80 11.20
N PRO A 6 -21.21 -6.08 12.32
CA PRO A 6 -20.30 -4.95 12.50
C PRO A 6 -18.84 -5.45 12.50
N PHE A 7 -17.95 -4.65 11.92
CA PHE A 7 -16.54 -4.95 11.93
C PHE A 7 -15.99 -4.87 13.37
N PRO A 8 -15.17 -5.83 13.84
CA PRO A 8 -14.76 -5.92 15.25
C PRO A 8 -13.60 -4.98 15.58
N TRP A 9 -13.79 -3.68 15.43
CA TRP A 9 -12.77 -2.65 15.64
C TRP A 9 -12.07 -2.72 17.00
N GLY A 10 -12.82 -3.00 18.07
CA GLY A 10 -12.26 -3.13 19.42
C GLY A 10 -11.22 -4.25 19.53
N ILE A 11 -11.52 -5.40 18.91
CA ILE A 11 -10.60 -6.55 18.89
C ILE A 11 -9.35 -6.22 18.06
N LEU A 12 -9.53 -5.56 16.92
CA LEU A 12 -8.41 -5.19 16.06
C LEU A 12 -7.46 -4.23 16.78
N ARG A 13 -7.98 -3.17 17.40
CA ARG A 13 -7.19 -2.20 18.17
C ARG A 13 -6.45 -2.85 19.34
N GLU A 14 -7.13 -3.70 20.09
CA GLU A 14 -6.51 -4.43 21.21
C GLU A 14 -5.34 -5.30 20.72
N ARG A 15 -5.54 -6.06 19.65
CA ARG A 15 -4.49 -6.93 19.08
C ARG A 15 -3.31 -6.14 18.54
N MET A 16 -3.56 -5.04 17.85
CA MET A 16 -2.50 -4.16 17.36
C MET A 16 -1.70 -3.53 18.52
N GLY A 17 -2.37 -3.10 19.58
CA GLY A 17 -1.72 -2.58 20.77
C GLY A 17 -0.83 -3.63 21.45
N LYS A 18 -1.30 -4.87 21.59
CA LYS A 18 -0.52 -5.98 22.12
C LYS A 18 0.68 -6.32 21.23
N LEU A 19 0.51 -6.29 19.92
CA LEU A 19 1.60 -6.52 18.97
C LEU A 19 2.68 -5.46 19.13
N ALA A 20 2.31 -4.18 19.13
CA ALA A 20 3.25 -3.08 19.31
C ALA A 20 4.01 -3.10 20.64
N GLN A 21 3.40 -3.62 21.72
CA GLN A 21 4.05 -3.75 23.02
C GLN A 21 5.01 -4.93 23.11
N ASN A 22 4.70 -6.04 22.43
CA ASN A 22 5.40 -7.32 22.62
C ASN A 22 6.39 -7.65 21.49
N TYR A 23 6.38 -6.88 20.40
CA TYR A 23 7.23 -7.13 19.24
C TYR A 23 8.21 -5.98 19.03
N GLN A 24 9.50 -6.29 19.09
CA GLN A 24 10.60 -5.32 18.99
C GLN A 24 11.09 -5.08 17.54
N GLY A 25 10.61 -5.86 16.58
CA GLY A 25 11.04 -5.77 15.19
C GLY A 25 10.09 -4.94 14.33
N PRO A 26 10.47 -4.69 13.08
CA PRO A 26 9.58 -4.07 12.10
C PRO A 26 8.41 -5.00 11.80
N PHE A 27 7.21 -4.46 11.71
CA PHE A 27 6.05 -5.21 11.23
C PHE A 27 5.33 -4.45 10.12
N LEU A 28 4.70 -5.19 9.25
CA LEU A 28 3.98 -4.68 8.10
C LEU A 28 2.49 -4.87 8.31
N VAL A 29 1.72 -3.80 8.14
CA VAL A 29 0.26 -3.86 8.20
C VAL A 29 -0.27 -3.83 6.79
N GLU A 30 -0.86 -4.94 6.34
CA GLU A 30 -1.50 -5.03 5.04
C GLU A 30 -3.00 -4.74 5.16
N GLY A 31 -3.49 -3.79 4.35
CA GLY A 31 -4.91 -3.53 4.19
C GLY A 31 -5.56 -4.55 3.24
N VAL A 32 -6.83 -4.86 3.46
CA VAL A 32 -7.59 -5.77 2.60
C VAL A 32 -8.24 -5.01 1.44
N GLY A 33 -8.01 -5.47 0.22
CA GLY A 33 -8.53 -4.84 -1.00
C GLY A 33 -7.74 -3.60 -1.38
N GLY A 34 -8.34 -2.41 -1.33
CA GLY A 34 -7.66 -1.17 -1.73
C GLY A 34 -7.91 -0.03 -0.75
N TRP A 35 -7.22 1.09 -0.98
CA TRP A 35 -7.19 2.26 -0.09
C TRP A 35 -8.57 2.79 0.33
N ARG A 36 -9.56 2.75 -0.57
CA ARG A 36 -10.91 3.25 -0.31
C ARG A 36 -11.92 2.14 0.01
N VAL A 37 -11.47 0.91 0.29
CA VAL A 37 -12.38 -0.19 0.64
C VAL A 37 -13.03 0.08 2.00
N PRO A 38 -14.38 0.11 2.07
CA PRO A 38 -15.09 0.19 3.33
C PRO A 38 -15.01 -1.15 4.07
N LEU A 39 -14.73 -1.12 5.35
CA LEU A 39 -14.79 -2.31 6.22
C LEU A 39 -16.15 -2.42 6.89
N ASP A 40 -16.78 -1.27 7.21
CA ASP A 40 -18.18 -1.17 7.62
C ASP A 40 -18.80 0.14 7.11
N SER A 41 -19.95 0.53 7.63
CA SER A 41 -20.68 1.74 7.22
C SER A 41 -19.99 3.04 7.66
N SER A 42 -19.05 2.99 8.59
CA SER A 42 -18.43 4.15 9.22
C SER A 42 -16.95 4.31 8.88
N LEU A 43 -16.23 3.22 8.76
CA LEU A 43 -14.77 3.19 8.61
C LEU A 43 -14.33 2.25 7.50
N GLY A 44 -13.23 2.64 6.83
CA GLY A 44 -12.56 1.85 5.82
C GLY A 44 -11.05 1.75 6.06
N ILE A 45 -10.34 1.24 5.06
CA ILE A 45 -8.88 1.10 5.10
C ILE A 45 -8.19 2.45 5.31
N ARG A 46 -8.67 3.51 4.66
CA ARG A 46 -8.11 4.86 4.83
C ARG A 46 -8.21 5.34 6.27
N GLU A 47 -9.37 5.27 6.86
CA GLU A 47 -9.62 5.72 8.23
C GLU A 47 -8.80 4.90 9.23
N TRP A 48 -8.68 3.59 8.98
CA TRP A 48 -7.81 2.71 9.77
C TRP A 48 -6.34 3.10 9.66
N ALA A 49 -5.84 3.36 8.45
CA ALA A 49 -4.47 3.80 8.23
C ALA A 49 -4.18 5.15 8.91
N GLN A 50 -5.15 6.09 8.91
CA GLN A 50 -5.04 7.36 9.62
C GLN A 50 -4.95 7.15 11.14
N GLU A 51 -5.73 6.22 11.70
CA GLU A 51 -5.67 5.88 13.13
C GLU A 51 -4.32 5.28 13.52
N LEU A 52 -3.74 4.41 12.68
CA LEU A 52 -2.42 3.84 12.91
C LEU A 52 -1.30 4.86 12.75
N SER A 53 -1.48 5.88 11.94
CA SER A 53 -0.49 6.93 11.64
C SER A 53 0.87 6.38 11.20
N LEU A 54 0.89 5.21 10.59
CA LEU A 54 2.10 4.58 10.06
C LEU A 54 2.44 5.12 8.67
N PRO A 55 3.72 5.14 8.28
CA PRO A 55 4.11 5.42 6.91
C PRO A 55 3.48 4.41 5.94
N VAL A 56 3.09 4.88 4.76
CA VAL A 56 2.36 4.08 3.76
C VAL A 56 3.26 3.76 2.57
N VAL A 57 3.16 2.54 2.08
CA VAL A 57 3.69 2.11 0.78
C VAL A 57 2.51 1.70 -0.09
N VAL A 58 2.44 2.21 -1.31
CA VAL A 58 1.43 1.80 -2.28
C VAL A 58 1.97 0.63 -3.09
N VAL A 59 1.25 -0.48 -3.10
CA VAL A 59 1.54 -1.62 -3.98
C VAL A 59 0.50 -1.64 -5.10
N ALA A 60 0.97 -1.57 -6.35
CA ALA A 60 0.11 -1.55 -7.51
C ALA A 60 0.56 -2.60 -8.54
N ARG A 61 -0.39 -3.11 -9.32
CA ARG A 61 -0.09 -3.99 -10.45
C ARG A 61 0.47 -3.15 -11.59
N ASN A 62 1.59 -3.60 -12.17
CA ASN A 62 2.18 -2.95 -13.34
C ASN A 62 1.47 -3.40 -14.64
N SER A 63 0.47 -2.65 -15.06
CA SER A 63 -0.32 -2.94 -16.25
C SER A 63 -1.03 -1.68 -16.74
N LEU A 64 -1.69 -1.76 -17.90
CA LEU A 64 -2.52 -0.66 -18.42
C LEU A 64 -3.54 -0.20 -17.36
N GLY A 65 -3.64 1.12 -17.18
CA GLY A 65 -4.53 1.76 -16.19
C GLY A 65 -3.88 2.03 -14.83
N THR A 66 -2.69 1.47 -14.54
CA THR A 66 -2.03 1.65 -13.23
C THR A 66 -1.74 3.12 -12.93
N LEU A 67 -1.38 3.94 -13.92
CA LEU A 67 -1.13 5.36 -13.71
C LEU A 67 -2.32 6.04 -13.06
N ASN A 68 -3.51 5.86 -13.63
CA ASN A 68 -4.74 6.46 -13.10
C ASN A 68 -5.03 5.98 -11.67
N HIS A 69 -5.02 4.66 -11.44
CA HIS A 69 -5.36 4.10 -10.13
C HIS A 69 -4.34 4.50 -9.06
N THR A 70 -3.06 4.50 -9.41
CA THR A 70 -1.98 4.84 -8.47
C THR A 70 -1.98 6.33 -8.15
N LEU A 71 -2.15 7.22 -9.14
CA LEU A 71 -2.22 8.65 -8.91
C LEU A 71 -3.41 9.03 -8.01
N LEU A 72 -4.60 8.50 -8.28
CA LEU A 72 -5.78 8.71 -7.43
C LEU A 72 -5.54 8.23 -5.99
N THR A 73 -4.86 7.09 -5.82
CA THR A 73 -4.52 6.55 -4.50
C THR A 73 -3.51 7.44 -3.78
N VAL A 74 -2.42 7.84 -4.47
CA VAL A 74 -1.39 8.75 -3.93
C VAL A 74 -2.01 10.07 -3.48
N ASP A 75 -2.84 10.67 -4.30
CA ASP A 75 -3.51 11.93 -3.98
C ASP A 75 -4.42 11.78 -2.75
N SER A 76 -5.18 10.71 -2.68
CA SER A 76 -6.05 10.44 -1.53
C SER A 76 -5.26 10.19 -0.24
N ILE A 77 -4.09 9.51 -0.31
CA ILE A 77 -3.21 9.31 0.85
C ILE A 77 -2.64 10.65 1.33
N ARG A 78 -2.16 11.49 0.40
CA ARG A 78 -1.64 12.82 0.72
C ARG A 78 -2.69 13.71 1.40
N GLN A 79 -3.93 13.69 0.89
CA GLN A 79 -5.05 14.39 1.51
C GLN A 79 -5.40 13.87 2.91
N SER A 80 -4.96 12.67 3.25
CA SER A 80 -5.15 12.07 4.57
C SER A 80 -4.05 12.44 5.57
N ASN A 81 -3.09 13.29 5.18
CA ASN A 81 -1.93 13.73 5.97
C ASN A 81 -1.04 12.57 6.46
N LEU A 82 -0.96 11.49 5.68
CA LEU A 82 -0.08 10.36 5.98
C LEU A 82 1.23 10.48 5.19
N THR A 83 2.32 10.01 5.80
CA THR A 83 3.61 9.91 5.13
C THR A 83 3.55 8.79 4.09
N LEU A 84 3.84 9.11 2.84
CA LEU A 84 3.92 8.16 1.75
C LEU A 84 5.37 7.94 1.37
N LEU A 85 5.86 6.71 1.54
CA LEU A 85 7.27 6.35 1.36
C LEU A 85 7.62 6.12 -0.10
N GLY A 86 6.73 5.48 -0.87
CA GLY A 86 6.97 5.14 -2.26
C GLY A 86 5.90 4.23 -2.84
N VAL A 87 6.16 3.79 -4.06
CA VAL A 87 5.28 2.89 -4.82
C VAL A 87 6.06 1.62 -5.18
N VAL A 88 5.43 0.47 -5.00
CA VAL A 88 5.91 -0.82 -5.51
C VAL A 88 5.02 -1.23 -6.68
N LEU A 89 5.62 -1.39 -7.85
CA LEU A 89 4.94 -1.93 -9.04
C LEU A 89 5.25 -3.41 -9.17
N ASN A 90 4.22 -4.23 -9.13
CA ASN A 90 4.34 -5.68 -9.23
C ASN A 90 3.90 -6.17 -10.60
N ASP A 91 4.79 -6.82 -11.33
CA ASP A 91 4.47 -7.52 -12.58
C ASP A 91 3.72 -8.82 -12.25
N THR A 92 2.47 -8.91 -12.68
CA THR A 92 1.61 -10.07 -12.42
C THR A 92 1.51 -11.03 -13.61
N SER A 93 2.28 -10.79 -14.67
CA SER A 93 2.31 -11.59 -15.90
C SER A 93 3.73 -11.79 -16.38
N PRO A 94 4.07 -12.96 -16.94
CA PRO A 94 5.37 -13.17 -17.59
C PRO A 94 5.52 -12.36 -18.90
N LYS A 95 4.40 -11.87 -19.44
CA LYS A 95 4.37 -11.00 -20.61
C LYS A 95 3.79 -9.66 -20.20
N PRO A 96 4.64 -8.71 -19.82
CA PRO A 96 4.20 -7.35 -19.52
C PRO A 96 3.58 -6.71 -20.77
N ASP A 97 2.61 -5.85 -20.58
CA ASP A 97 2.09 -5.01 -21.67
C ASP A 97 3.02 -3.82 -21.94
N ASP A 98 2.86 -3.17 -23.08
CA ASP A 98 3.73 -2.04 -23.49
C ASP A 98 3.72 -0.90 -22.46
N SER A 99 2.63 -0.70 -21.73
CA SER A 99 2.53 0.33 -20.70
C SER A 99 3.40 0.02 -19.50
N SER A 100 3.64 -1.26 -19.19
CA SER A 100 4.44 -1.67 -18.04
C SER A 100 5.90 -1.22 -18.12
N ILE A 101 6.40 -0.99 -19.34
CA ILE A 101 7.77 -0.50 -19.57
C ILE A 101 7.91 0.96 -19.12
N THR A 102 6.90 1.78 -19.38
CA THR A 102 6.94 3.23 -19.13
C THR A 102 6.35 3.62 -17.77
N ASN A 103 5.47 2.81 -17.21
CA ASN A 103 4.77 3.10 -15.96
C ASN A 103 5.71 3.49 -14.79
N PRO A 104 6.84 2.80 -14.53
CA PRO A 104 7.71 3.13 -13.40
C PRO A 104 8.23 4.57 -13.49
N ALA A 105 8.84 4.92 -14.62
CA ALA A 105 9.40 6.26 -14.83
C ALA A 105 8.34 7.37 -14.79
N LEU A 106 7.16 7.11 -15.38
CA LEU A 106 6.06 8.06 -15.35
C LEU A 106 5.51 8.26 -13.94
N LEU A 107 5.34 7.19 -13.16
CA LEU A 107 4.89 7.32 -11.78
C LEU A 107 5.90 8.08 -10.92
N GLU A 108 7.18 7.80 -11.08
CA GLU A 108 8.24 8.53 -10.37
C GLU A 108 8.21 10.03 -10.69
N GLN A 109 8.10 10.37 -11.97
CA GLN A 109 7.99 11.74 -12.44
C GLN A 109 6.75 12.46 -11.91
N LEU A 110 5.58 11.82 -12.00
CA LEU A 110 4.29 12.42 -11.65
C LEU A 110 4.06 12.51 -10.15
N THR A 111 4.48 11.50 -9.41
CA THR A 111 4.27 11.44 -7.95
C THR A 111 5.39 12.08 -7.15
N ARG A 112 6.59 12.18 -7.72
CA ARG A 112 7.83 12.56 -7.00
C ARG A 112 8.17 11.58 -5.86
N LEU A 113 7.74 10.35 -5.99
CA LEU A 113 8.00 9.26 -5.04
C LEU A 113 8.92 8.24 -5.69
N PRO A 114 9.77 7.56 -4.92
CA PRO A 114 10.55 6.44 -5.44
C PRO A 114 9.63 5.29 -5.85
N VAL A 115 9.97 4.64 -6.95
CA VAL A 115 9.23 3.50 -7.49
C VAL A 115 10.13 2.28 -7.56
N LEU A 116 9.69 1.17 -6.95
CA LEU A 116 10.34 -0.13 -7.04
C LEU A 116 9.53 -1.05 -7.94
N SER A 117 10.15 -1.58 -8.99
CA SER A 117 9.52 -2.60 -9.84
C SER A 117 9.92 -3.99 -9.38
N LEU A 118 8.92 -4.86 -9.21
CA LEU A 118 9.09 -6.28 -8.91
C LEU A 118 8.75 -7.10 -10.13
N PRO A 119 9.72 -7.81 -10.73
CA PRO A 119 9.47 -8.70 -11.86
C PRO A 119 8.53 -9.85 -11.51
N TYR A 120 7.84 -10.38 -12.50
CA TYR A 120 6.95 -11.53 -12.35
C TYR A 120 7.64 -12.70 -11.64
N GLN A 121 6.99 -13.22 -10.60
CA GLN A 121 7.49 -14.33 -9.78
C GLN A 121 8.92 -14.16 -9.25
N SER A 122 9.39 -12.94 -9.10
CA SER A 122 10.70 -12.70 -8.50
C SER A 122 10.72 -13.20 -7.05
N THR A 123 11.63 -14.11 -6.76
CA THR A 123 11.89 -14.62 -5.40
C THR A 123 13.04 -13.88 -4.72
N GLN A 124 13.78 -13.08 -5.49
CA GLN A 124 14.87 -12.27 -4.98
C GLN A 124 14.50 -10.80 -5.18
N LEU A 125 14.36 -10.09 -4.07
CA LEU A 125 14.30 -8.65 -4.13
C LEU A 125 15.70 -8.14 -4.53
N PRO A 126 15.79 -7.17 -5.47
CA PRO A 126 16.97 -6.33 -5.49
C PRO A 126 17.16 -5.78 -4.06
N SER A 127 18.37 -5.37 -3.70
CA SER A 127 18.63 -4.80 -2.37
C SER A 127 17.48 -3.88 -1.96
N LEU A 128 16.92 -4.10 -0.76
CA LEU A 128 15.82 -3.24 -0.26
C LEU A 128 16.26 -1.79 -0.38
N PRO A 129 15.52 -0.96 -1.09
CA PRO A 129 15.87 0.45 -1.20
C PRO A 129 15.77 1.12 0.17
N ALA A 130 16.60 2.13 0.41
CA ALA A 130 16.71 2.80 1.71
C ALA A 130 15.34 3.29 2.25
N TRP A 131 14.42 3.69 1.37
CA TRP A 131 13.09 4.15 1.76
C TRP A 131 12.13 3.03 2.24
N LEU A 132 12.48 1.75 2.00
CA LEU A 132 11.79 0.58 2.54
C LEU A 132 12.49 -0.02 3.77
N THR A 133 13.67 0.48 4.12
CA THR A 133 14.36 0.03 5.32
C THR A 133 13.63 0.60 6.54
N PRO A 134 13.30 -0.20 7.55
CA PRO A 134 12.70 0.32 8.78
C PRO A 134 13.57 1.41 9.40
N LEU A 135 12.93 2.50 9.81
CA LEU A 135 13.57 3.58 10.57
C LEU A 135 13.93 3.11 11.97
#